data_467d95f5db0006a0d1f4ef913e1d7e1d
#
_entry.id   467d95f5db0006a0d1f4ef913e1d7e1d
#
_cell.length_a   1.000
_cell.length_b   1.000
_cell.length_c   1.000
_cell.angle_alpha   90.00
_cell.angle_beta   90.00
_cell.angle_gamma   90.00
#
_symmetry.space_group_name_H-M   'P 1'
#
loop_
_entity.id
_entity.type
_entity.pdbx_description
1 polymer ?
#
loop_
_entity_poly.entity_id
_entity_poly.type
_entity_poly.pdbx_seq_one_letter_code
_entity_poly.pdbx_strand_id
1 'polypeptide(L)'
;MIRLLFILSNIFDTVNGVSTKYIKFIEYLSNILYLGSKIEIVLFIPMKSSKNYLFKDVDNIELVKISGVQIPYYTEIKIPIISSSKILSYVKTGHEIIVFNGEFFWLYEKLKKIQKKNKDIKIFPNMHTDYVFYMENIYKYTNIIGITPFVNHLDHYLEKKYFEGIIVTGDNLKDKFLKITNNVFNANEINLSIFKEYKIDDYDLSLNNLQIIYCGRISKEKNIEEILECIVMLEDYNYNYTLNIIGDGPYLSSLQHKIIQDYDEIKNKIIFHGSLGQEDIYKLYNSLKNRIFIFTSESETFGKTPMEAAACGIPIFIKKSDASNRLYIDSENAHVFTSKYDFFEKFKIFLNSSHLEKKVFIENSVVNVKKYDQTKIFETWLNFLIKNNSKIKTFLNFFDIFAFHSVSKFINCSGILIGD
;
A
#
# COMPACT_ATOMS: atom_id res chain seq x y z
N MET A 1 11.63 -13.25 -24.05
CA MET A 1 12.07 -12.22 -23.09
C MET A 1 10.90 -11.30 -22.82
N ILE A 2 10.54 -11.08 -21.55
CA ILE A 2 9.46 -10.16 -21.17
C ILE A 2 10.05 -8.76 -21.03
N ARG A 3 9.36 -7.77 -21.56
CA ARG A 3 9.74 -6.36 -21.46
C ARG A 3 8.58 -5.55 -20.86
N LEU A 4 8.84 -4.90 -19.73
CA LEU A 4 7.87 -4.09 -18.98
C LEU A 4 8.25 -2.62 -19.08
N LEU A 5 7.31 -1.79 -19.50
CA LEU A 5 7.46 -0.34 -19.58
C LEU A 5 6.58 0.33 -18.52
N PHE A 6 7.20 1.03 -17.58
CA PHE A 6 6.48 1.75 -16.52
C PHE A 6 6.49 3.26 -16.81
N ILE A 7 5.32 3.88 -16.77
CA ILE A 7 5.18 5.34 -16.87
C ILE A 7 4.63 5.84 -15.53
N LEU A 8 5.53 6.38 -14.70
CA LEU A 8 5.24 6.66 -13.31
C LEU A 8 5.46 8.15 -12.97
N SER A 9 4.95 8.59 -11.83
CA SER A 9 5.34 9.85 -11.19
C SER A 9 6.81 9.79 -10.72
N ASN A 10 7.29 10.84 -10.09
CA ASN A 10 8.66 10.93 -9.56
C ASN A 10 8.83 10.06 -8.28
N ILE A 11 8.78 8.74 -8.42
CA ILE A 11 8.84 7.78 -7.31
C ILE A 11 10.12 7.85 -6.47
N PHE A 12 11.21 8.41 -7.00
CA PHE A 12 12.49 8.52 -6.30
C PHE A 12 12.62 9.79 -5.44
N ASP A 13 11.82 10.81 -5.73
CA ASP A 13 11.87 12.11 -5.04
C ASP A 13 10.84 12.20 -3.90
N THR A 14 10.02 11.15 -3.70
CA THR A 14 8.92 11.14 -2.74
C THR A 14 8.93 9.85 -1.92
N VAL A 15 8.64 9.98 -0.62
CA VAL A 15 8.45 8.84 0.27
C VAL A 15 6.96 8.74 0.62
N ASN A 16 6.25 7.88 -0.07
CA ASN A 16 4.85 7.56 0.21
C ASN A 16 4.55 6.10 -0.14
N GLY A 17 3.38 5.61 0.25
CA GLY A 17 3.00 4.20 0.02
C GLY A 17 3.01 3.76 -1.44
N VAL A 18 2.75 4.67 -2.38
CA VAL A 18 2.76 4.39 -3.83
C VAL A 18 4.19 4.26 -4.35
N SER A 19 5.05 5.23 -4.04
CA SER A 19 6.45 5.21 -4.48
C SER A 19 7.20 4.02 -3.90
N THR A 20 7.03 3.75 -2.61
CA THR A 20 7.64 2.59 -1.93
C THR A 20 7.20 1.27 -2.59
N LYS A 21 5.90 1.11 -2.89
CA LYS A 21 5.38 -0.09 -3.55
C LYS A 21 6.01 -0.30 -4.94
N TYR A 22 6.09 0.72 -5.77
CA TYR A 22 6.71 0.60 -7.09
C TYR A 22 8.20 0.29 -7.00
N ILE A 23 8.94 0.97 -6.14
CA ILE A 23 10.37 0.70 -5.93
C ILE A 23 10.57 -0.77 -5.56
N LYS A 24 9.82 -1.28 -4.59
CA LYS A 24 9.92 -2.68 -4.16
C LYS A 24 9.47 -3.68 -5.22
N PHE A 25 8.43 -3.38 -5.99
CA PHE A 25 8.01 -4.23 -7.10
C PHE A 25 9.05 -4.27 -8.23
N ILE A 26 9.63 -3.14 -8.59
CA ILE A 26 10.70 -3.06 -9.60
C ILE A 26 11.95 -3.79 -9.12
N GLU A 27 12.32 -3.64 -7.84
CA GLU A 27 13.41 -4.39 -7.21
C GLU A 27 13.16 -5.90 -7.27
N TYR A 28 11.96 -6.35 -6.92
CA TYR A 28 11.54 -7.75 -7.06
C TYR A 28 11.69 -8.25 -8.50
N LEU A 29 11.15 -7.51 -9.48
CA LEU A 29 11.22 -7.87 -10.90
C LEU A 29 12.65 -7.93 -11.45
N SER A 30 13.54 -7.06 -10.97
CA SER A 30 14.94 -7.02 -11.41
C SER A 30 15.75 -8.22 -10.94
N ASN A 31 15.35 -8.83 -9.83
CA ASN A 31 16.07 -9.94 -9.18
C ASN A 31 15.57 -11.32 -9.58
N ILE A 32 14.40 -11.43 -10.21
CA ILE A 32 13.83 -12.73 -10.60
C ILE A 32 14.24 -13.12 -12.03
N LEU A 33 14.31 -14.43 -12.26
CA LEU A 33 14.38 -15.01 -13.58
C LEU A 33 13.01 -15.56 -13.99
N TYR A 34 12.51 -15.09 -15.12
CA TYR A 34 11.28 -15.62 -15.70
C TYR A 34 11.64 -16.49 -16.91
N LEU A 35 11.29 -17.79 -16.85
CA LEU A 35 11.66 -18.76 -17.87
C LEU A 35 13.19 -18.77 -18.19
N GLY A 36 14.01 -18.64 -17.16
CA GLY A 36 15.49 -18.61 -17.29
C GLY A 36 16.07 -17.29 -17.82
N SER A 37 15.26 -16.28 -18.07
CA SER A 37 15.72 -14.97 -18.56
C SER A 37 15.34 -13.85 -17.59
N LYS A 38 16.19 -12.82 -17.50
CA LYS A 38 15.84 -11.59 -16.77
C LYS A 38 14.68 -10.85 -17.47
N ILE A 39 13.84 -10.18 -16.69
CA ILE A 39 12.82 -9.28 -17.20
C ILE A 39 13.48 -7.95 -17.55
N GLU A 40 13.29 -7.46 -18.76
CA GLU A 40 13.74 -6.11 -19.13
C GLU A 40 12.73 -5.07 -18.63
N ILE A 41 13.21 -4.03 -17.97
CA ILE A 41 12.37 -2.98 -17.38
C ILE A 41 12.79 -1.61 -17.94
N VAL A 42 11.82 -0.82 -18.39
CA VAL A 42 12.03 0.58 -18.81
C VAL A 42 11.19 1.47 -17.92
N LEU A 43 11.81 2.42 -17.24
CA LEU A 43 11.15 3.34 -16.33
C LEU A 43 11.13 4.76 -16.89
N PHE A 44 9.96 5.24 -17.31
CA PHE A 44 9.75 6.63 -17.71
C PHE A 44 9.34 7.45 -16.48
N ILE A 45 10.26 8.28 -15.96
CA ILE A 45 10.08 8.99 -14.70
C ILE A 45 10.49 10.46 -14.85
N PRO A 46 9.68 11.42 -14.36
CA PRO A 46 10.09 12.82 -14.20
C PRO A 46 11.13 12.94 -13.08
N MET A 47 12.39 13.19 -13.43
CA MET A 47 13.50 13.24 -12.48
C MET A 47 14.12 14.64 -12.39
N LYS A 48 14.54 15.10 -11.19
CA LYS A 48 15.20 16.40 -11.00
C LYS A 48 16.65 16.39 -11.51
N SER A 49 17.43 15.39 -11.20
CA SER A 49 18.81 15.21 -11.67
C SER A 49 19.18 13.73 -11.79
N SER A 50 20.30 13.42 -12.46
CA SER A 50 20.70 12.03 -12.75
C SER A 50 21.63 11.43 -11.70
N LYS A 51 21.86 12.07 -10.54
CA LYS A 51 23.06 11.76 -9.77
C LYS A 51 22.98 10.58 -8.80
N ASN A 52 21.82 10.15 -8.30
CA ASN A 52 21.77 9.01 -7.35
C ASN A 52 20.39 8.31 -7.39
N TYR A 53 20.10 7.59 -8.46
CA TYR A 53 18.87 6.79 -8.50
C TYR A 53 19.14 5.32 -8.21
N LEU A 54 18.22 4.70 -7.47
CA LEU A 54 18.31 3.36 -6.88
C LEU A 54 18.66 2.24 -7.89
N PHE A 55 18.32 2.41 -9.17
CA PHE A 55 18.47 1.39 -10.20
C PHE A 55 19.47 1.76 -11.31
N LYS A 56 20.34 2.75 -11.07
CA LYS A 56 21.24 3.28 -12.12
C LYS A 56 22.20 2.23 -12.70
N ASP A 57 22.64 1.30 -11.88
CA ASP A 57 23.65 0.30 -12.22
C ASP A 57 23.05 -1.12 -12.28
N VAL A 58 21.73 -1.24 -12.48
CA VAL A 58 21.05 -2.54 -12.63
C VAL A 58 20.89 -2.85 -14.12
N ASP A 59 21.59 -3.87 -14.62
CA ASP A 59 21.74 -4.20 -16.05
C ASP A 59 20.44 -4.36 -16.82
N ASN A 60 19.37 -4.84 -16.18
CA ASN A 60 18.07 -5.08 -16.82
C ASN A 60 17.05 -3.96 -16.58
N ILE A 61 17.49 -2.81 -16.04
CA ILE A 61 16.64 -1.64 -15.85
C ILE A 61 17.19 -0.44 -16.63
N GLU A 62 16.37 0.10 -17.52
CA GLU A 62 16.66 1.32 -18.27
C GLU A 62 15.85 2.49 -17.70
N LEU A 63 16.55 3.50 -17.15
CA LEU A 63 15.95 4.72 -16.62
C LEU A 63 15.83 5.77 -17.73
N VAL A 64 14.61 6.16 -18.06
CA VAL A 64 14.32 7.17 -19.07
C VAL A 64 13.80 8.43 -18.41
N LYS A 65 14.66 9.45 -18.35
CA LYS A 65 14.24 10.77 -17.87
C LYS A 65 13.23 11.39 -18.84
N ILE A 66 12.11 11.86 -18.27
CA ILE A 66 11.08 12.60 -19.01
C ILE A 66 10.75 13.92 -18.31
N SER A 67 10.05 14.81 -19.00
CA SER A 67 9.53 16.02 -18.41
C SER A 67 8.38 15.71 -17.45
N GLY A 68 8.14 16.60 -16.49
CA GLY A 68 7.02 16.49 -15.58
C GLY A 68 6.53 17.84 -15.11
N VAL A 69 5.22 17.95 -14.86
CA VAL A 69 4.57 19.10 -14.24
C VAL A 69 4.23 18.78 -12.80
N GLN A 70 4.48 19.73 -11.92
CA GLN A 70 4.16 19.62 -10.51
C GLN A 70 2.66 19.85 -10.29
N ILE A 71 2.04 19.04 -9.44
CA ILE A 71 0.62 19.22 -9.08
C ILE A 71 0.53 20.36 -8.06
N PRO A 72 -0.32 21.37 -8.27
CA PRO A 72 -0.65 22.34 -7.23
C PRO A 72 -1.15 21.61 -5.99
N TYR A 73 -0.74 22.05 -4.79
CA TYR A 73 -1.05 21.43 -3.48
C TYR A 73 -0.39 20.09 -3.16
N TYR A 74 0.17 19.36 -4.16
CA TYR A 74 1.00 18.16 -3.98
C TYR A 74 2.37 18.39 -4.59
N THR A 75 3.12 19.28 -3.99
CA THR A 75 4.41 19.75 -4.53
C THR A 75 5.47 18.65 -4.63
N GLU A 76 5.27 17.56 -3.94
CA GLU A 76 6.10 16.37 -4.04
C GLU A 76 5.84 15.52 -5.28
N ILE A 77 4.64 15.61 -5.89
CA ILE A 77 4.26 14.75 -7.02
C ILE A 77 4.43 15.48 -8.35
N LYS A 78 5.19 14.87 -9.26
CA LYS A 78 5.33 15.32 -10.65
C LYS A 78 4.61 14.39 -11.60
N ILE A 79 3.73 14.96 -12.38
CA ILE A 79 2.99 14.30 -13.44
C ILE A 79 3.91 14.11 -14.65
N PRO A 80 4.06 12.89 -15.22
CA PRO A 80 4.89 12.67 -16.39
C PRO A 80 4.30 13.31 -17.65
N ILE A 81 5.14 14.00 -18.42
CA ILE A 81 4.83 14.45 -19.76
C ILE A 81 5.67 13.66 -20.74
N ILE A 82 5.02 12.84 -21.58
CA ILE A 82 5.67 11.98 -22.56
C ILE A 82 4.88 11.95 -23.87
N SER A 83 5.57 11.91 -25.00
CA SER A 83 4.95 11.74 -26.31
C SER A 83 4.79 10.26 -26.68
N SER A 84 3.80 9.95 -27.54
CA SER A 84 3.63 8.58 -28.06
C SER A 84 4.85 8.11 -28.85
N SER A 85 5.53 9.01 -29.59
CA SER A 85 6.77 8.68 -30.30
C SER A 85 7.90 8.27 -29.38
N LYS A 86 8.02 8.94 -28.22
CA LYS A 86 9.03 8.58 -27.21
C LYS A 86 8.74 7.22 -26.59
N ILE A 87 7.48 6.87 -26.30
CA ILE A 87 7.11 5.53 -25.81
C ILE A 87 7.42 4.49 -26.89
N LEU A 88 7.01 4.75 -28.15
CA LEU A 88 7.22 3.84 -29.26
C LEU A 88 8.70 3.58 -29.58
N SER A 89 9.60 4.54 -29.34
CA SER A 89 11.05 4.31 -29.53
C SER A 89 11.64 3.26 -28.57
N TYR A 90 10.91 2.88 -27.53
CA TYR A 90 11.27 1.83 -26.57
C TYR A 90 10.51 0.51 -26.79
N VAL A 91 9.57 0.48 -27.72
CA VAL A 91 8.90 -0.76 -28.16
C VAL A 91 9.83 -1.48 -29.13
N LYS A 92 10.32 -2.68 -28.75
CA LYS A 92 11.26 -3.48 -29.51
C LYS A 92 10.62 -4.70 -30.17
N THR A 93 9.72 -5.36 -29.46
CA THR A 93 9.14 -6.65 -29.86
C THR A 93 7.69 -6.55 -30.32
N GLY A 94 7.00 -5.46 -29.99
CA GLY A 94 5.57 -5.28 -30.19
C GLY A 94 4.69 -6.07 -29.21
N HIS A 95 5.31 -6.73 -28.21
CA HIS A 95 4.62 -7.53 -27.18
C HIS A 95 4.89 -7.00 -25.76
N GLU A 96 5.32 -5.75 -25.64
CA GLU A 96 5.59 -5.10 -24.39
C GLU A 96 4.32 -4.98 -23.54
N ILE A 97 4.54 -4.97 -22.24
CA ILE A 97 3.50 -4.68 -21.24
C ILE A 97 3.76 -3.28 -20.70
N ILE A 98 2.79 -2.40 -20.84
CA ILE A 98 2.86 -1.02 -20.33
C ILE A 98 2.01 -0.91 -19.08
N VAL A 99 2.64 -0.50 -17.98
CA VAL A 99 1.97 -0.18 -16.71
C VAL A 99 2.14 1.32 -16.46
N PHE A 100 1.08 2.01 -16.13
CA PHE A 100 1.13 3.45 -15.86
C PHE A 100 0.20 3.84 -14.72
N ASN A 101 0.48 4.96 -14.04
CA ASN A 101 -0.42 5.51 -13.04
C ASN A 101 -1.74 5.89 -13.72
N GLY A 102 -2.82 5.23 -13.37
CA GLY A 102 -4.13 5.37 -13.98
C GLY A 102 -4.77 6.73 -13.76
N GLU A 103 -4.29 7.48 -12.75
CA GLU A 103 -4.68 8.87 -12.50
C GLU A 103 -4.22 9.83 -13.63
N PHE A 104 -3.32 9.40 -14.51
CA PHE A 104 -2.79 10.22 -15.61
C PHE A 104 -3.65 10.08 -16.87
N PHE A 105 -4.88 10.54 -16.82
CA PHE A 105 -5.87 10.40 -17.89
C PHE A 105 -5.44 10.98 -19.25
N TRP A 106 -4.56 11.99 -19.30
CA TRP A 106 -4.01 12.50 -20.56
C TRP A 106 -3.13 11.48 -21.32
N LEU A 107 -2.69 10.41 -20.68
CA LEU A 107 -1.99 9.31 -21.33
C LEU A 107 -2.95 8.36 -22.07
N TYR A 108 -4.23 8.31 -21.69
CA TYR A 108 -5.19 7.33 -22.19
C TYR A 108 -5.29 7.35 -23.72
N GLU A 109 -5.52 8.51 -24.32
CA GLU A 109 -5.58 8.62 -25.78
C GLU A 109 -4.24 8.33 -26.46
N LYS A 110 -3.12 8.66 -25.83
CA LYS A 110 -1.78 8.34 -26.35
C LYS A 110 -1.52 6.84 -26.35
N LEU A 111 -1.83 6.16 -25.26
CA LEU A 111 -1.65 4.73 -25.09
C LEU A 111 -2.63 3.94 -25.97
N LYS A 112 -3.89 4.37 -26.09
CA LYS A 112 -4.86 3.82 -27.04
C LYS A 112 -4.35 3.88 -28.50
N LYS A 113 -3.74 4.98 -28.93
CA LYS A 113 -3.13 5.09 -30.26
C LYS A 113 -1.98 4.12 -30.46
N ILE A 114 -1.18 3.87 -29.42
CA ILE A 114 -0.10 2.88 -29.45
C ILE A 114 -0.68 1.46 -29.57
N GLN A 115 -1.65 1.11 -28.73
CA GLN A 115 -2.31 -0.19 -28.72
C GLN A 115 -3.01 -0.48 -30.07
N LYS A 116 -3.68 0.51 -30.68
CA LYS A 116 -4.31 0.34 -31.99
C LYS A 116 -3.32 0.02 -33.12
N LYS A 117 -2.09 0.54 -33.03
CA LYS A 117 -1.02 0.25 -34.02
C LYS A 117 -0.35 -1.09 -33.75
N ASN A 118 -0.25 -1.49 -32.50
CA ASN A 118 0.41 -2.71 -32.04
C ASN A 118 -0.52 -3.45 -31.09
N LYS A 119 -1.43 -4.26 -31.62
CA LYS A 119 -2.49 -4.94 -30.86
C LYS A 119 -1.98 -5.92 -29.80
N ASP A 120 -0.76 -6.39 -29.95
CA ASP A 120 -0.11 -7.33 -29.02
C ASP A 120 0.49 -6.62 -27.79
N ILE A 121 0.62 -5.29 -27.81
CA ILE A 121 1.02 -4.52 -26.62
C ILE A 121 -0.15 -4.53 -25.64
N LYS A 122 0.13 -4.91 -24.38
CA LYS A 122 -0.82 -4.93 -23.29
C LYS A 122 -0.65 -3.72 -22.41
N ILE A 123 -1.74 -3.07 -22.03
CA ILE A 123 -1.72 -1.81 -21.29
C ILE A 123 -2.57 -1.95 -20.03
N PHE A 124 -1.97 -1.61 -18.86
CA PHE A 124 -2.58 -1.70 -17.55
C PHE A 124 -2.48 -0.37 -16.81
N PRO A 125 -3.59 0.36 -16.61
CA PRO A 125 -3.65 1.44 -15.64
C PRO A 125 -3.55 0.87 -14.22
N ASN A 126 -2.85 1.58 -13.34
CA ASN A 126 -2.76 1.26 -11.92
C ASN A 126 -3.33 2.42 -11.10
N MET A 127 -4.47 2.20 -10.45
CA MET A 127 -5.20 3.17 -9.65
C MET A 127 -4.83 3.02 -8.18
N HIS A 128 -4.30 4.08 -7.59
CA HIS A 128 -3.87 4.09 -6.19
C HIS A 128 -4.86 4.79 -5.25
N THR A 129 -5.67 5.68 -5.82
CA THR A 129 -6.59 6.54 -5.07
C THR A 129 -7.92 6.61 -5.79
N ASP A 130 -9.02 6.60 -5.07
CA ASP A 130 -10.31 7.01 -5.63
C ASP A 130 -10.31 8.54 -5.78
N TYR A 131 -9.83 8.98 -6.94
CA TYR A 131 -9.64 10.40 -7.24
C TYR A 131 -10.95 11.18 -7.20
N VAL A 132 -12.06 10.55 -7.57
CA VAL A 132 -13.40 11.18 -7.52
C VAL A 132 -13.76 11.45 -6.07
N PHE A 133 -13.68 10.42 -5.22
CA PHE A 133 -13.95 10.56 -3.80
C PHE A 133 -13.06 11.64 -3.14
N TYR A 134 -11.77 11.65 -3.50
CA TYR A 134 -10.82 12.62 -2.96
C TYR A 134 -11.17 14.05 -3.36
N MET A 135 -11.51 14.28 -4.64
CA MET A 135 -11.85 15.61 -5.15
C MET A 135 -13.17 16.10 -4.60
N GLU A 136 -14.18 15.24 -4.46
CA GLU A 136 -15.53 15.60 -3.99
C GLU A 136 -15.57 15.82 -2.48
N ASN A 137 -14.92 14.95 -1.70
CA ASN A 137 -15.10 14.93 -0.24
C ASN A 137 -13.98 15.65 0.52
N ILE A 138 -12.72 15.58 0.05
CA ILE A 138 -11.60 16.17 0.77
C ILE A 138 -11.31 17.59 0.31
N TYR A 139 -11.33 17.83 -1.01
CA TYR A 139 -11.05 19.16 -1.55
C TYR A 139 -12.28 20.02 -1.80
N LYS A 140 -13.49 19.47 -1.71
CA LYS A 140 -14.76 20.15 -2.00
C LYS A 140 -14.77 20.87 -3.37
N TYR A 141 -13.95 20.44 -4.29
CA TYR A 141 -13.89 20.95 -5.66
C TYR A 141 -14.87 20.21 -6.57
N THR A 142 -16.16 20.33 -6.29
CA THR A 142 -17.24 19.70 -7.08
C THR A 142 -17.36 20.23 -8.51
N ASN A 143 -16.71 21.35 -8.83
CA ASN A 143 -16.89 22.07 -10.11
C ASN A 143 -15.63 22.29 -10.94
N ILE A 144 -14.56 21.50 -10.76
CA ILE A 144 -13.47 21.54 -11.72
C ILE A 144 -13.96 20.86 -13.00
N ILE A 145 -14.48 21.70 -13.91
CA ILE A 145 -14.88 21.34 -15.28
C ILE A 145 -13.77 20.47 -15.89
N GLY A 146 -14.04 19.19 -16.10
CA GLY A 146 -13.18 18.28 -16.86
C GLY A 146 -12.54 17.12 -16.11
N ILE A 147 -12.55 17.02 -14.78
CA ILE A 147 -11.97 15.86 -14.06
C ILE A 147 -12.98 14.72 -13.95
N THR A 148 -14.20 14.98 -13.53
CA THR A 148 -15.27 13.98 -13.41
C THR A 148 -15.58 13.27 -14.74
N PRO A 149 -15.69 13.96 -15.90
CA PRO A 149 -15.85 13.29 -17.19
C PRO A 149 -14.69 12.36 -17.54
N PHE A 150 -13.45 12.69 -17.15
CA PHE A 150 -12.28 11.89 -17.50
C PHE A 150 -12.14 10.62 -16.68
N VAL A 151 -12.46 10.66 -15.41
CA VAL A 151 -12.45 9.44 -14.55
C VAL A 151 -13.55 8.48 -14.99
N ASN A 152 -14.71 9.01 -15.39
CA ASN A 152 -15.79 8.20 -15.93
C ASN A 152 -15.49 7.63 -17.32
N HIS A 153 -14.41 8.06 -17.98
CA HIS A 153 -14.00 7.54 -19.30
C HIS A 153 -13.10 6.31 -19.24
N LEU A 154 -12.52 5.97 -18.08
CA LEU A 154 -11.71 4.75 -17.93
C LEU A 154 -12.53 3.50 -18.31
N ASP A 155 -13.81 3.49 -17.95
CA ASP A 155 -14.77 2.45 -18.30
C ASP A 155 -14.76 2.16 -19.79
N HIS A 156 -14.83 3.21 -20.62
CA HIS A 156 -14.79 3.08 -22.07
C HIS A 156 -13.52 2.40 -22.60
N TYR A 157 -12.35 2.68 -22.00
CA TYR A 157 -11.08 2.06 -22.44
C TYR A 157 -10.99 0.60 -22.06
N LEU A 158 -11.56 0.21 -20.92
CA LEU A 158 -11.65 -1.17 -20.46
C LEU A 158 -12.70 -1.95 -21.27
N GLU A 159 -13.90 -1.41 -21.47
CA GLU A 159 -14.97 -2.05 -22.25
C GLU A 159 -14.54 -2.29 -23.70
N LYS A 160 -13.88 -1.31 -24.34
CA LYS A 160 -13.36 -1.43 -25.71
C LYS A 160 -12.07 -2.23 -25.82
N LYS A 161 -11.57 -2.80 -24.70
CA LYS A 161 -10.32 -3.57 -24.63
C LYS A 161 -9.08 -2.84 -25.19
N TYR A 162 -9.06 -1.50 -25.06
CA TYR A 162 -7.82 -0.74 -25.31
C TYR A 162 -6.83 -0.95 -24.16
N PHE A 163 -7.34 -1.21 -22.97
CA PHE A 163 -6.57 -1.65 -21.82
C PHE A 163 -6.97 -3.08 -21.47
N GLU A 164 -5.99 -3.89 -21.14
CA GLU A 164 -6.18 -5.33 -20.93
C GLU A 164 -6.88 -5.65 -19.62
N GLY A 165 -6.64 -4.83 -18.60
CA GLY A 165 -7.21 -4.94 -17.26
C GLY A 165 -6.78 -3.75 -16.43
N ILE A 166 -7.08 -3.77 -15.15
CA ILE A 166 -6.76 -2.70 -14.23
C ILE A 166 -6.10 -3.24 -12.96
N ILE A 167 -5.08 -2.54 -12.48
CA ILE A 167 -4.47 -2.76 -11.19
C ILE A 167 -5.03 -1.71 -10.25
N VAL A 168 -5.41 -2.10 -9.05
CA VAL A 168 -5.98 -1.20 -8.04
C VAL A 168 -5.27 -1.36 -6.70
N THR A 169 -5.39 -0.36 -5.84
CA THR A 169 -5.03 -0.45 -4.44
C THR A 169 -6.28 -0.14 -3.62
N GLY A 170 -6.77 -1.12 -2.89
CA GLY A 170 -8.00 -1.03 -2.09
C GLY A 170 -9.17 -1.83 -2.67
N ASP A 171 -9.93 -2.44 -1.76
CA ASP A 171 -11.07 -3.29 -2.14
C ASP A 171 -12.24 -2.47 -2.69
N ASN A 172 -12.42 -1.21 -2.23
CA ASN A 172 -13.41 -0.30 -2.80
C ASN A 172 -13.19 -0.04 -4.30
N LEU A 173 -11.94 0.21 -4.70
CA LEU A 173 -11.60 0.36 -6.12
C LEU A 173 -11.77 -0.96 -6.87
N LYS A 174 -11.39 -2.08 -6.27
CA LYS A 174 -11.60 -3.41 -6.85
C LYS A 174 -13.07 -3.65 -7.16
N ASP A 175 -13.97 -3.42 -6.19
CA ASP A 175 -15.40 -3.64 -6.36
C ASP A 175 -16.02 -2.69 -7.38
N LYS A 176 -15.54 -1.43 -7.43
CA LYS A 176 -15.95 -0.46 -8.45
C LYS A 176 -15.62 -0.96 -9.86
N PHE A 177 -14.39 -1.43 -10.10
CA PHE A 177 -13.96 -1.85 -11.42
C PHE A 177 -14.39 -3.27 -11.81
N LEU A 178 -14.70 -4.13 -10.86
CA LEU A 178 -15.32 -5.45 -11.15
C LEU A 178 -16.71 -5.35 -11.80
N LYS A 179 -17.39 -4.19 -11.66
CA LYS A 179 -18.65 -3.92 -12.37
C LYS A 179 -18.45 -3.67 -13.88
N ILE A 180 -17.22 -3.35 -14.28
CA ILE A 180 -16.87 -2.95 -15.64
C ILE A 180 -16.08 -4.05 -16.36
N THR A 181 -15.15 -4.68 -15.65
CA THR A 181 -14.27 -5.72 -16.19
C THR A 181 -13.98 -6.80 -15.16
N ASN A 182 -13.94 -8.06 -15.58
CA ASN A 182 -13.51 -9.16 -14.71
C ASN A 182 -11.97 -9.20 -14.53
N ASN A 183 -11.23 -8.35 -15.22
CA ASN A 183 -9.76 -8.35 -15.20
C ASN A 183 -9.23 -7.25 -14.28
N VAL A 184 -9.43 -7.43 -12.97
CA VAL A 184 -9.01 -6.50 -11.92
C VAL A 184 -8.05 -7.20 -10.97
N PHE A 185 -6.89 -6.59 -10.72
CA PHE A 185 -5.91 -7.06 -9.74
C PHE A 185 -5.79 -6.05 -8.59
N ASN A 186 -5.96 -6.50 -7.35
CA ASN A 186 -5.74 -5.70 -6.16
C ASN A 186 -4.31 -5.90 -5.64
N ALA A 187 -3.51 -4.83 -5.72
CA ALA A 187 -2.10 -4.81 -5.35
C ALA A 187 -1.87 -4.34 -3.90
N ASN A 188 -2.78 -4.66 -2.98
CA ASN A 188 -2.56 -4.44 -1.55
C ASN A 188 -1.44 -5.35 -1.03
N GLU A 189 -0.45 -4.79 -0.36
CA GLU A 189 0.72 -5.56 0.10
C GLU A 189 1.32 -4.98 1.40
N ILE A 190 1.89 -5.88 2.21
CA ILE A 190 2.66 -5.57 3.43
C ILE A 190 4.01 -6.27 3.36
N ASN A 191 5.06 -5.56 3.71
CA ASN A 191 6.40 -6.12 3.74
C ASN A 191 6.65 -6.94 5.03
N LEU A 192 6.20 -8.20 5.02
CA LEU A 192 6.39 -9.12 6.14
C LEU A 192 7.85 -9.55 6.36
N SER A 193 8.78 -9.20 5.46
CA SER A 193 10.21 -9.44 5.73
C SER A 193 10.77 -8.45 6.76
N ILE A 194 10.19 -7.26 6.86
CA ILE A 194 10.53 -6.24 7.85
C ILE A 194 9.63 -6.41 9.08
N PHE A 195 8.30 -6.34 8.87
CA PHE A 195 7.31 -6.46 9.95
C PHE A 195 7.08 -7.94 10.26
N LYS A 196 7.87 -8.46 11.19
CA LYS A 196 7.87 -9.86 11.59
C LYS A 196 6.96 -10.06 12.81
N GLU A 197 6.40 -11.26 12.88
CA GLU A 197 5.60 -11.71 14.01
C GLU A 197 6.35 -11.54 15.34
N TYR A 198 5.70 -10.89 16.30
CA TYR A 198 6.19 -10.75 17.66
C TYR A 198 5.93 -12.04 18.44
N LYS A 199 6.82 -12.38 19.37
CA LYS A 199 6.57 -13.49 20.30
C LYS A 199 5.50 -13.05 21.31
N ILE A 200 4.37 -13.69 21.26
CA ILE A 200 3.16 -13.35 22.05
C ILE A 200 3.39 -13.49 23.54
N ASP A 201 4.36 -14.32 23.95
CA ASP A 201 4.70 -14.56 25.38
C ASP A 201 5.22 -13.32 26.12
N ASP A 202 5.64 -12.27 25.38
CA ASP A 202 6.10 -11.00 25.94
C ASP A 202 4.98 -9.95 26.11
N TYR A 203 3.70 -10.33 25.84
CA TYR A 203 2.58 -9.40 25.84
C TYR A 203 1.90 -9.34 27.22
N ASP A 204 2.49 -8.58 28.13
CA ASP A 204 1.84 -8.22 29.40
C ASP A 204 1.24 -6.81 29.28
N LEU A 205 -0.07 -6.74 28.98
CA LEU A 205 -0.82 -5.49 29.10
C LEU A 205 -1.11 -5.24 30.58
N SER A 206 -0.11 -4.80 31.30
CA SER A 206 -0.35 -4.16 32.58
C SER A 206 -0.88 -2.74 32.36
N LEU A 207 -1.73 -2.27 33.27
CA LEU A 207 -2.25 -0.88 33.28
C LEU A 207 -1.13 0.16 33.49
N ASN A 208 0.11 -0.30 33.70
CA ASN A 208 1.25 0.55 33.96
C ASN A 208 1.97 0.85 32.65
N ASN A 209 1.97 2.12 32.25
CA ASN A 209 2.72 2.68 31.12
C ASN A 209 2.29 2.11 29.76
N LEU A 210 1.01 2.26 29.42
CA LEU A 210 0.46 1.90 28.10
C LEU A 210 1.09 2.75 27.00
N GLN A 211 1.60 2.11 25.96
CA GLN A 211 2.13 2.78 24.77
C GLN A 211 1.08 2.80 23.67
N ILE A 212 0.51 3.97 23.41
CA ILE A 212 -0.45 4.17 22.34
C ILE A 212 0.31 4.66 21.12
N ILE A 213 0.11 4.03 19.96
CA ILE A 213 0.88 4.31 18.76
C ILE A 213 -0.07 4.77 17.65
N TYR A 214 0.28 5.89 17.04
CA TYR A 214 -0.20 6.31 15.75
C TYR A 214 0.96 6.34 14.76
N CYS A 215 0.79 5.82 13.56
CA CYS A 215 1.77 5.93 12.49
C CYS A 215 1.08 6.28 11.17
N GLY A 216 1.54 7.34 10.52
CA GLY A 216 0.99 7.79 9.24
C GLY A 216 1.29 9.25 8.94
N ARG A 217 0.86 9.71 7.74
CA ARG A 217 0.96 11.11 7.37
C ARG A 217 0.15 11.98 8.34
N ILE A 218 0.71 13.09 8.78
CA ILE A 218 0.02 14.04 9.65
C ILE A 218 -0.74 15.04 8.77
N SER A 219 -1.99 14.73 8.47
CA SER A 219 -2.89 15.49 7.61
C SER A 219 -4.32 15.43 8.14
N LYS A 220 -5.18 16.39 7.74
CA LYS A 220 -6.51 16.55 8.33
C LYS A 220 -7.39 15.30 8.16
N GLU A 221 -7.33 14.64 7.00
CA GLU A 221 -8.12 13.43 6.70
C GLU A 221 -7.73 12.21 7.57
N LYS A 222 -6.60 12.27 8.28
CA LYS A 222 -6.19 11.24 9.25
C LYS A 222 -6.85 11.42 10.62
N ASN A 223 -7.48 12.55 10.83
CA ASN A 223 -8.31 12.85 11.99
C ASN A 223 -7.66 12.52 13.34
N ILE A 224 -6.37 12.96 13.49
CA ILE A 224 -5.56 12.67 14.70
C ILE A 224 -6.18 13.35 15.93
N GLU A 225 -6.97 14.40 15.75
CA GLU A 225 -7.68 15.07 16.82
C GLU A 225 -8.64 14.12 17.56
N GLU A 226 -9.29 13.19 16.85
CA GLU A 226 -10.14 12.19 17.49
C GLU A 226 -9.32 11.19 18.34
N ILE A 227 -8.03 10.96 17.99
CA ILE A 227 -7.13 10.21 18.87
C ILE A 227 -6.94 10.97 20.18
N LEU A 228 -6.72 12.30 20.12
CA LEU A 228 -6.56 13.11 21.32
C LEU A 228 -7.83 13.06 22.19
N GLU A 229 -9.01 13.10 21.59
CA GLU A 229 -10.28 12.95 22.33
C GLU A 229 -10.41 11.57 23.00
N CYS A 230 -9.98 10.50 22.33
CA CYS A 230 -9.95 9.16 22.92
C CYS A 230 -8.97 9.10 24.11
N ILE A 231 -7.86 9.79 24.03
CA ILE A 231 -6.80 9.79 25.05
C ILE A 231 -7.18 10.61 26.27
N VAL A 232 -7.88 11.73 26.10
CA VAL A 232 -8.45 12.51 27.22
C VAL A 232 -9.35 11.64 28.07
N MET A 233 -10.13 10.74 27.50
CA MET A 233 -10.94 9.79 28.28
C MET A 233 -10.06 8.86 29.12
N LEU A 234 -8.88 8.46 28.66
CA LEU A 234 -7.96 7.66 29.46
C LEU A 234 -7.39 8.46 30.65
N GLU A 235 -7.17 9.76 30.45
CA GLU A 235 -6.73 10.69 31.50
C GLU A 235 -7.80 10.82 32.60
N ASP A 236 -9.07 11.02 32.21
CA ASP A 236 -10.20 11.11 33.12
C ASP A 236 -10.33 9.88 34.04
N TYR A 237 -9.87 8.72 33.57
CA TYR A 237 -9.90 7.46 34.33
C TYR A 237 -8.53 7.10 34.95
N ASN A 238 -7.56 8.03 34.98
CA ASN A 238 -6.24 7.90 35.58
C ASN A 238 -5.39 6.73 35.02
N TYR A 239 -5.52 6.42 33.73
CA TYR A 239 -4.62 5.49 33.07
C TYR A 239 -3.23 6.12 32.87
N ASN A 240 -2.18 5.36 33.11
CA ASN A 240 -0.82 5.79 32.78
C ASN A 240 -0.46 5.37 31.36
N TYR A 241 -0.25 6.34 30.48
CA TYR A 241 0.01 6.10 29.05
C TYR A 241 1.00 7.10 28.46
N THR A 242 1.51 6.76 27.28
CA THR A 242 2.26 7.65 26.38
C THR A 242 1.71 7.50 24.97
N LEU A 243 1.38 8.61 24.30
CA LEU A 243 1.02 8.64 22.89
C LEU A 243 2.26 8.86 22.02
N ASN A 244 2.57 7.90 21.18
CA ASN A 244 3.67 7.93 20.22
C ASN A 244 3.12 8.27 18.83
N ILE A 245 3.41 9.46 18.30
CA ILE A 245 3.00 9.90 16.96
C ILE A 245 4.20 9.77 16.02
N ILE A 246 4.08 8.87 15.03
CA ILE A 246 5.12 8.62 14.03
C ILE A 246 4.63 9.14 12.68
N GLY A 247 5.38 10.04 12.08
CA GLY A 247 5.07 10.62 10.78
C GLY A 247 5.32 12.10 10.71
N ASP A 248 5.06 12.65 9.54
CA ASP A 248 5.16 14.07 9.21
C ASP A 248 4.03 14.45 8.25
N GLY A 249 3.79 15.74 8.06
CA GLY A 249 2.78 16.19 7.10
C GLY A 249 2.34 17.63 7.30
N PRO A 250 1.51 18.12 6.37
CA PRO A 250 1.16 19.55 6.32
C PRO A 250 0.34 20.03 7.53
N TYR A 251 -0.20 19.11 8.31
CA TYR A 251 -1.00 19.44 9.49
C TYR A 251 -0.20 19.41 10.82
N LEU A 252 1.07 19.00 10.81
CA LEU A 252 1.88 18.81 12.02
C LEU A 252 1.94 20.07 12.91
N SER A 253 2.30 21.20 12.34
CA SER A 253 2.41 22.46 13.11
C SER A 253 1.06 22.88 13.72
N SER A 254 -0.04 22.74 12.95
CA SER A 254 -1.38 23.06 13.44
C SER A 254 -1.81 22.11 14.56
N LEU A 255 -1.50 20.82 14.44
CA LEU A 255 -1.77 19.81 15.47
C LEU A 255 -1.01 20.12 16.77
N GLN A 256 0.27 20.45 16.67
CA GLN A 256 1.10 20.81 17.84
C GLN A 256 0.55 22.06 18.57
N HIS A 257 0.16 23.12 17.82
CA HIS A 257 -0.46 24.30 18.41
C HIS A 257 -1.77 23.96 19.10
N LYS A 258 -2.62 23.13 18.47
CA LYS A 258 -3.88 22.69 19.04
C LYS A 258 -3.69 21.88 20.31
N ILE A 259 -2.69 21.01 20.38
CA ILE A 259 -2.35 20.26 21.60
C ILE A 259 -2.00 21.21 22.76
N ILE A 260 -1.25 22.24 22.49
CA ILE A 260 -0.88 23.24 23.51
C ILE A 260 -2.08 24.06 23.97
N GLN A 261 -3.01 24.37 23.07
CA GLN A 261 -4.15 25.23 23.38
C GLN A 261 -5.32 24.46 24.01
N ASP A 262 -5.65 23.30 23.45
CA ASP A 262 -6.92 22.61 23.75
C ASP A 262 -6.72 21.32 24.55
N TYR A 263 -5.46 20.81 24.68
CA TYR A 263 -5.14 19.52 25.31
C TYR A 263 -3.91 19.63 26.25
N ASP A 264 -3.84 20.74 27.02
CA ASP A 264 -2.68 21.07 27.86
C ASP A 264 -2.38 19.96 28.90
N GLU A 265 -3.42 19.32 29.42
CA GLU A 265 -3.33 18.23 30.41
C GLU A 265 -2.59 16.99 29.91
N ILE A 266 -2.65 16.69 28.60
CA ILE A 266 -2.02 15.51 28.01
C ILE A 266 -0.74 15.81 27.22
N LYS A 267 -0.37 17.08 27.02
CA LYS A 267 0.76 17.50 26.14
C LYS A 267 2.07 16.80 26.50
N ASN A 268 2.35 16.61 27.78
CA ASN A 268 3.60 15.99 28.26
C ASN A 268 3.63 14.48 28.10
N LYS A 269 2.51 13.86 27.72
CA LYS A 269 2.37 12.43 27.45
C LYS A 269 2.43 12.10 25.96
N ILE A 270 2.69 13.12 25.09
CA ILE A 270 2.74 12.96 23.64
C ILE A 270 4.17 13.09 23.14
N ILE A 271 4.63 12.08 22.41
CA ILE A 271 5.96 12.05 21.80
C ILE A 271 5.80 12.04 20.26
N PHE A 272 6.40 13.05 19.61
CA PHE A 272 6.50 13.12 18.16
C PHE A 272 7.84 12.54 17.70
N HIS A 273 7.82 11.45 16.92
CA HIS A 273 9.01 10.77 16.42
C HIS A 273 9.46 11.28 15.03
N GLY A 274 8.66 12.15 14.38
CA GLY A 274 8.90 12.54 13.00
C GLY A 274 8.69 11.40 12.00
N SER A 275 9.16 11.61 10.77
CA SER A 275 9.09 10.60 9.72
C SER A 275 10.19 9.56 9.89
N LEU A 276 9.84 8.28 9.96
CA LEU A 276 10.76 7.15 10.13
C LEU A 276 10.68 6.21 8.92
N GLY A 277 11.79 5.53 8.60
CA GLY A 277 11.83 4.43 7.65
C GLY A 277 11.17 3.16 8.23
N GLN A 278 10.77 2.22 7.35
CA GLN A 278 10.07 0.99 7.79
C GLN A 278 10.85 0.19 8.82
N GLU A 279 12.18 0.07 8.67
CA GLU A 279 13.02 -0.65 9.64
C GLU A 279 13.07 0.05 11.00
N ASP A 280 13.08 1.39 11.03
CA ASP A 280 13.11 2.13 12.28
C ASP A 280 11.73 2.14 12.96
N ILE A 281 10.64 2.15 12.17
CA ILE A 281 9.29 1.90 12.70
C ILE A 281 9.22 0.52 13.35
N TYR A 282 9.74 -0.53 12.68
CA TYR A 282 9.77 -1.88 13.24
C TYR A 282 10.59 -1.96 14.54
N LYS A 283 11.77 -1.33 14.59
CA LYS A 283 12.60 -1.25 15.82
C LYS A 283 11.84 -0.54 16.93
N LEU A 284 11.20 0.60 16.63
CA LEU A 284 10.40 1.33 17.61
C LEU A 284 9.24 0.48 18.11
N TYR A 285 8.48 -0.16 17.22
CA TYR A 285 7.40 -1.06 17.61
C TYR A 285 7.88 -2.14 18.59
N ASN A 286 9.03 -2.76 18.34
CA ASN A 286 9.57 -3.80 19.21
C ASN A 286 10.21 -3.29 20.51
N SER A 287 10.62 -2.03 20.57
CA SER A 287 11.15 -1.43 21.80
C SER A 287 10.06 -1.06 22.81
N LEU A 288 8.85 -0.78 22.32
CA LEU A 288 7.71 -0.42 23.15
C LEU A 288 7.03 -1.68 23.71
N LYS A 289 6.80 -1.71 25.02
CA LYS A 289 6.00 -2.73 25.69
C LYS A 289 4.60 -2.19 25.98
N ASN A 290 3.65 -3.08 26.32
CA ASN A 290 2.27 -2.68 26.67
C ASN A 290 1.66 -1.73 25.63
N ARG A 291 1.60 -2.14 24.39
CA ARG A 291 1.31 -1.26 23.25
C ARG A 291 0.00 -1.58 22.58
N ILE A 292 -0.70 -0.54 22.13
CA ILE A 292 -1.84 -0.63 21.23
C ILE A 292 -1.62 0.35 20.05
N PHE A 293 -2.23 0.06 18.93
CA PHE A 293 -2.24 0.95 17.78
C PHE A 293 -3.62 1.57 17.60
N ILE A 294 -3.70 2.90 17.48
CA ILE A 294 -4.95 3.61 17.26
C ILE A 294 -4.93 4.30 15.90
N PHE A 295 -6.04 4.21 15.16
CA PHE A 295 -6.15 4.77 13.82
C PHE A 295 -7.55 5.32 13.54
N THR A 296 -7.64 6.60 13.19
CA THR A 296 -8.89 7.34 13.07
C THR A 296 -9.15 7.92 11.68
N SER A 297 -8.38 7.48 10.67
CA SER A 297 -8.48 7.99 9.32
C SER A 297 -9.89 7.83 8.74
N GLU A 298 -10.44 8.91 8.20
CA GLU A 298 -11.75 8.93 7.55
C GLU A 298 -11.71 8.36 6.12
N SER A 299 -10.53 8.40 5.50
CA SER A 299 -10.35 7.96 4.11
C SER A 299 -9.08 7.14 3.96
N GLU A 300 -9.26 5.88 3.66
CA GLU A 300 -8.19 4.94 3.33
C GLU A 300 -8.55 4.07 2.14
N THR A 301 -7.55 3.78 1.33
CA THR A 301 -7.67 2.74 0.29
C THR A 301 -7.33 1.37 0.83
N PHE A 302 -6.29 1.27 1.67
CA PHE A 302 -5.86 0.01 2.27
C PHE A 302 -5.47 0.15 3.75
N GLY A 303 -4.86 1.27 4.17
CA GLY A 303 -4.40 1.41 5.57
C GLY A 303 -3.17 0.53 5.86
N LYS A 304 -2.05 0.80 5.20
CA LYS A 304 -0.80 0.02 5.40
C LYS A 304 -0.33 0.01 6.85
N THR A 305 -0.30 1.16 7.51
CA THR A 305 0.31 1.30 8.83
C THR A 305 -0.40 0.51 9.93
N PRO A 306 -1.75 0.44 10.03
CA PRO A 306 -2.38 -0.49 10.96
C PRO A 306 -2.11 -1.96 10.61
N MET A 307 -1.96 -2.32 9.32
CA MET A 307 -1.58 -3.67 8.93
C MET A 307 -0.13 -4.00 9.30
N GLU A 308 0.79 -3.05 9.17
CA GLU A 308 2.19 -3.18 9.61
C GLU A 308 2.27 -3.36 11.14
N ALA A 309 1.46 -2.62 11.89
CA ALA A 309 1.35 -2.79 13.34
C ALA A 309 0.77 -4.16 13.71
N ALA A 310 -0.29 -4.60 13.02
CA ALA A 310 -0.89 -5.92 13.20
C ALA A 310 0.10 -7.05 12.92
N ALA A 311 0.93 -6.92 11.89
CA ALA A 311 2.00 -7.88 11.59
C ALA A 311 3.02 -8.02 12.72
N CYS A 312 3.22 -6.95 13.51
CA CYS A 312 4.05 -6.95 14.71
C CYS A 312 3.31 -7.42 15.99
N GLY A 313 2.09 -7.96 15.85
CA GLY A 313 1.29 -8.42 16.99
C GLY A 313 0.79 -7.28 17.88
N ILE A 314 0.65 -6.06 17.34
CA ILE A 314 0.11 -4.93 18.11
C ILE A 314 -1.41 -4.93 17.96
N PRO A 315 -2.19 -4.93 19.05
CA PRO A 315 -3.65 -4.81 18.96
C PRO A 315 -4.10 -3.52 18.30
N ILE A 316 -5.03 -3.63 17.36
CA ILE A 316 -5.50 -2.53 16.53
C ILE A 316 -6.84 -2.00 17.05
N PHE A 317 -6.87 -0.71 17.34
CA PHE A 317 -8.10 0.07 17.57
C PHE A 317 -8.30 1.00 16.37
N ILE A 318 -9.34 0.77 15.60
CA ILE A 318 -9.54 1.49 14.33
C ILE A 318 -10.94 2.09 14.25
N LYS A 319 -11.02 3.33 13.81
CA LYS A 319 -12.31 3.98 13.56
C LYS A 319 -13.06 3.29 12.42
N LYS A 320 -14.37 3.16 12.60
CA LYS A 320 -15.27 2.60 11.58
C LYS A 320 -15.22 3.44 10.30
N SER A 321 -14.89 2.81 9.19
CA SER A 321 -14.86 3.38 7.84
C SER A 321 -15.10 2.27 6.82
N ASP A 322 -15.29 2.63 5.54
CA ASP A 322 -15.43 1.61 4.48
C ASP A 322 -14.21 0.69 4.40
N ALA A 323 -13.01 1.24 4.55
CA ALA A 323 -11.78 0.46 4.54
C ALA A 323 -11.68 -0.46 5.77
N SER A 324 -11.96 0.04 6.97
CA SER A 324 -11.91 -0.77 8.19
C SER A 324 -12.92 -1.91 8.17
N ASN A 325 -14.14 -1.67 7.66
CA ASN A 325 -15.17 -2.70 7.57
C ASN A 325 -14.82 -3.86 6.62
N ARG A 326 -13.93 -3.63 5.65
CA ARG A 326 -13.48 -4.65 4.68
C ARG A 326 -12.26 -5.42 5.13
N LEU A 327 -11.41 -4.77 5.92
CA LEU A 327 -10.11 -5.31 6.31
C LEU A 327 -10.14 -5.98 7.67
N TYR A 328 -11.08 -5.62 8.52
CA TYR A 328 -11.15 -6.07 9.91
C TYR A 328 -12.53 -6.60 10.27
N ILE A 329 -12.55 -7.60 11.14
CA ILE A 329 -13.75 -8.10 11.81
C ILE A 329 -13.69 -7.62 13.26
N ASP A 330 -14.67 -6.81 13.65
CA ASP A 330 -14.71 -6.23 14.99
C ASP A 330 -14.67 -7.31 16.08
N SER A 331 -13.86 -7.05 17.10
CA SER A 331 -13.62 -7.94 18.25
C SER A 331 -13.00 -9.30 17.90
N GLU A 332 -12.66 -9.56 16.65
CA GLU A 332 -11.96 -10.78 16.21
C GLU A 332 -10.48 -10.51 15.91
N ASN A 333 -10.20 -9.51 15.07
CA ASN A 333 -8.84 -9.16 14.67
C ASN A 333 -8.51 -7.65 14.72
N ALA A 334 -9.49 -6.82 15.08
CA ALA A 334 -9.34 -5.42 15.46
C ALA A 334 -10.52 -4.98 16.32
N HIS A 335 -10.36 -3.91 17.09
CA HIS A 335 -11.44 -3.22 17.78
C HIS A 335 -11.90 -2.04 16.89
N VAL A 336 -13.02 -2.24 16.19
CA VAL A 336 -13.59 -1.22 15.28
C VAL A 336 -14.55 -0.33 16.08
N PHE A 337 -14.19 0.93 16.32
CA PHE A 337 -14.97 1.85 17.12
C PHE A 337 -15.61 2.97 16.28
N THR A 338 -16.70 3.54 16.79
CA THR A 338 -17.50 4.59 16.12
C THR A 338 -17.38 5.96 16.79
N SER A 339 -16.95 6.00 18.04
CA SER A 339 -16.79 7.23 18.83
C SER A 339 -15.77 7.01 19.94
N LYS A 340 -15.30 8.09 20.57
CA LYS A 340 -14.41 8.00 21.74
C LYS A 340 -15.02 7.19 22.91
N TYR A 341 -16.33 7.20 23.10
CA TYR A 341 -17.00 6.39 24.10
C TYR A 341 -16.96 4.90 23.76
N ASP A 342 -17.22 4.56 22.48
CA ASP A 342 -17.15 3.19 21.98
C ASP A 342 -15.69 2.67 22.02
N PHE A 343 -14.71 3.52 21.67
CA PHE A 343 -13.29 3.22 21.88
C PHE A 343 -13.00 2.84 23.32
N PHE A 344 -13.45 3.67 24.27
CA PHE A 344 -13.15 3.47 25.69
C PHE A 344 -13.79 2.19 26.23
N GLU A 345 -15.04 1.87 25.85
CA GLU A 345 -15.69 0.62 26.24
C GLU A 345 -14.94 -0.60 25.68
N LYS A 346 -14.58 -0.59 24.41
CA LYS A 346 -13.79 -1.66 23.77
C LYS A 346 -12.40 -1.81 24.40
N PHE A 347 -11.78 -0.68 24.71
CA PHE A 347 -10.50 -0.66 25.41
C PHE A 347 -10.58 -1.32 26.81
N LYS A 348 -11.61 -0.99 27.58
CA LYS A 348 -11.86 -1.64 28.90
C LYS A 348 -12.10 -3.14 28.76
N ILE A 349 -12.92 -3.55 27.79
CA ILE A 349 -13.16 -4.98 27.51
C ILE A 349 -11.85 -5.68 27.20
N PHE A 350 -11.04 -5.11 26.31
CA PHE A 350 -9.75 -5.68 25.94
C PHE A 350 -8.77 -5.75 27.10
N LEU A 351 -8.69 -4.72 27.93
CA LEU A 351 -7.84 -4.73 29.13
C LEU A 351 -8.22 -5.84 30.10
N ASN A 352 -9.52 -6.05 30.32
CA ASN A 352 -10.07 -7.02 31.25
C ASN A 352 -10.14 -8.45 30.69
N SER A 353 -9.88 -8.63 29.39
CA SER A 353 -9.81 -9.94 28.76
C SER A 353 -8.66 -10.76 29.33
N SER A 354 -8.84 -12.07 29.38
CA SER A 354 -7.81 -13.00 29.82
C SER A 354 -6.58 -12.97 28.87
N HIS A 355 -5.45 -13.44 29.35
CA HIS A 355 -4.25 -13.57 28.54
C HIS A 355 -4.50 -14.43 27.27
N LEU A 356 -5.29 -15.50 27.39
CA LEU A 356 -5.64 -16.36 26.28
C LEU A 356 -6.50 -15.63 25.22
N GLU A 357 -7.50 -14.86 25.65
CA GLU A 357 -8.34 -14.08 24.72
C GLU A 357 -7.52 -13.02 23.98
N LYS A 358 -6.64 -12.30 24.67
CA LYS A 358 -5.71 -11.34 24.07
C LYS A 358 -4.79 -12.02 23.05
N LYS A 359 -4.27 -13.20 23.40
CA LYS A 359 -3.43 -14.00 22.52
C LYS A 359 -4.17 -14.38 21.23
N VAL A 360 -5.36 -14.96 21.35
CA VAL A 360 -6.19 -15.35 20.19
C VAL A 360 -6.51 -14.14 19.32
N PHE A 361 -6.86 -13.00 19.92
CA PHE A 361 -7.13 -11.76 19.17
C PHE A 361 -5.90 -11.30 18.36
N ILE A 362 -4.71 -11.32 18.96
CA ILE A 362 -3.46 -10.94 18.30
C ILE A 362 -3.13 -11.93 17.17
N GLU A 363 -3.26 -13.23 17.40
CA GLU A 363 -3.03 -14.27 16.39
C GLU A 363 -3.95 -14.10 15.19
N ASN A 364 -5.23 -13.83 15.40
CA ASN A 364 -6.20 -13.55 14.34
C ASN A 364 -5.81 -12.30 13.53
N SER A 365 -5.33 -11.26 14.21
CA SER A 365 -4.85 -10.04 13.57
C SER A 365 -3.63 -10.31 12.67
N VAL A 366 -2.64 -11.06 13.16
CA VAL A 366 -1.45 -11.48 12.40
C VAL A 366 -1.84 -12.37 11.20
N VAL A 367 -2.73 -13.36 11.40
CA VAL A 367 -3.23 -14.22 10.31
C VAL A 367 -3.92 -13.41 9.23
N ASN A 368 -4.71 -12.41 9.61
CA ASN A 368 -5.37 -11.50 8.66
C ASN A 368 -4.37 -10.77 7.75
N VAL A 369 -3.21 -10.38 8.26
CA VAL A 369 -2.19 -9.66 7.48
C VAL A 369 -1.42 -10.58 6.54
N LYS A 370 -1.21 -11.85 6.88
CA LYS A 370 -0.42 -12.81 6.08
C LYS A 370 -0.92 -12.98 4.64
N LYS A 371 -2.20 -12.73 4.38
CA LYS A 371 -2.77 -12.76 3.02
C LYS A 371 -2.27 -11.63 2.11
N TYR A 372 -1.71 -10.57 2.70
CA TYR A 372 -1.15 -9.41 2.00
C TYR A 372 0.39 -9.44 1.90
N ASP A 373 1.01 -10.61 2.11
CA ASP A 373 2.46 -10.78 1.98
C ASP A 373 2.97 -10.21 0.66
N GLN A 374 3.89 -9.27 0.75
CA GLN A 374 4.42 -8.51 -0.39
C GLN A 374 4.98 -9.42 -1.48
N THR A 375 5.72 -10.47 -1.11
CA THR A 375 6.34 -11.38 -2.07
C THR A 375 5.28 -12.13 -2.86
N LYS A 376 4.25 -12.66 -2.20
CA LYS A 376 3.13 -13.37 -2.84
C LYS A 376 2.30 -12.45 -3.71
N ILE A 377 2.06 -11.21 -3.25
CA ILE A 377 1.33 -10.20 -4.04
C ILE A 377 2.13 -9.83 -5.29
N PHE A 378 3.44 -9.63 -5.19
CA PHE A 378 4.29 -9.28 -6.33
C PHE A 378 4.37 -10.41 -7.36
N GLU A 379 4.49 -11.66 -6.92
CA GLU A 379 4.40 -12.83 -7.80
C GLU A 379 3.05 -12.90 -8.52
N THR A 380 1.96 -12.72 -7.78
CA THR A 380 0.60 -12.73 -8.35
C THR A 380 0.40 -11.55 -9.30
N TRP A 381 0.95 -10.40 -9.00
CA TRP A 381 0.90 -9.21 -9.87
C TRP A 381 1.65 -9.45 -11.18
N LEU A 382 2.86 -10.00 -11.12
CA LEU A 382 3.58 -10.37 -12.33
C LEU A 382 2.79 -11.39 -13.16
N ASN A 383 2.26 -12.42 -12.54
CA ASN A 383 1.44 -13.44 -13.22
C ASN A 383 0.18 -12.82 -13.86
N PHE A 384 -0.46 -11.85 -13.19
CA PHE A 384 -1.59 -11.11 -13.75
C PHE A 384 -1.22 -10.34 -15.01
N LEU A 385 -0.08 -9.65 -15.02
CA LEU A 385 0.42 -8.91 -16.17
C LEU A 385 0.73 -9.85 -17.36
N ILE A 386 1.36 -10.99 -17.06
CA ILE A 386 1.83 -11.93 -18.08
C ILE A 386 0.70 -12.80 -18.61
N LYS A 387 -0.20 -13.31 -17.76
CA LYS A 387 -1.30 -14.19 -18.15
C LYS A 387 -2.22 -13.58 -19.21
N ASN A 388 -2.32 -12.29 -19.21
CA ASN A 388 -3.08 -11.54 -20.20
C ASN A 388 -2.31 -11.27 -21.52
N ASN A 389 -1.10 -11.83 -21.67
CA ASN A 389 -0.34 -11.78 -22.90
C ASN A 389 -0.46 -13.14 -23.65
N SER A 390 -1.21 -13.15 -24.77
CA SER A 390 -1.65 -14.37 -25.48
C SER A 390 -0.50 -15.29 -25.96
N LYS A 391 0.67 -14.73 -26.31
CA LYS A 391 1.84 -15.53 -26.72
C LYS A 391 2.58 -16.16 -25.56
N ILE A 392 2.51 -15.57 -24.37
CA ILE A 392 3.12 -16.13 -23.17
C ILE A 392 2.26 -17.28 -22.62
N LYS A 393 0.94 -17.22 -22.81
CA LYS A 393 0.01 -18.31 -22.46
C LYS A 393 0.36 -19.65 -23.10
N THR A 394 0.78 -19.64 -24.35
CA THR A 394 1.17 -20.86 -25.08
C THR A 394 2.42 -21.50 -24.48
N PHE A 395 3.32 -20.73 -23.89
CA PHE A 395 4.52 -21.20 -23.22
C PHE A 395 4.23 -21.73 -21.81
N LEU A 396 3.35 -21.08 -21.05
CA LEU A 396 2.98 -21.52 -19.69
C LEU A 396 2.26 -22.87 -19.70
N ASN A 397 1.34 -23.11 -20.64
CA ASN A 397 0.68 -24.40 -20.78
C ASN A 397 1.62 -25.57 -21.13
N PHE A 398 2.82 -25.27 -21.63
CA PHE A 398 3.85 -26.30 -21.94
C PHE A 398 4.72 -26.63 -20.72
N PHE A 399 4.90 -25.72 -19.76
CA PHE A 399 5.78 -25.89 -18.59
C PHE A 399 5.06 -26.25 -17.30
N ASP A 400 3.76 -25.88 -17.13
CA ASP A 400 2.96 -26.34 -15.98
C ASP A 400 2.84 -27.87 -15.91
N ILE A 401 2.98 -28.55 -17.05
CA ILE A 401 3.01 -30.03 -17.11
C ILE A 401 4.36 -30.57 -16.58
N PHE A 402 5.45 -29.81 -16.65
CA PHE A 402 6.79 -30.27 -16.23
C PHE A 402 7.21 -29.78 -14.84
N ALA A 403 6.77 -28.60 -14.39
CA ALA A 403 7.16 -28.04 -13.10
C ALA A 403 6.48 -28.74 -11.91
N PHE A 404 5.24 -29.21 -12.03
CA PHE A 404 4.56 -29.99 -10.98
C PHE A 404 5.17 -31.37 -10.72
N HIS A 405 5.92 -31.94 -11.69
CA HIS A 405 6.57 -33.23 -11.52
C HIS A 405 7.98 -33.13 -10.90
N SER A 406 8.63 -31.97 -10.95
CA SER A 406 9.99 -31.82 -10.41
C SER A 406 10.03 -31.32 -8.98
N VAL A 407 9.05 -30.52 -8.54
CA VAL A 407 9.00 -30.01 -7.15
C VAL A 407 8.53 -31.10 -6.17
N SER A 408 7.64 -32.02 -6.60
CA SER A 408 7.23 -33.16 -5.77
C SER A 408 8.35 -34.18 -5.55
N LYS A 409 9.36 -34.24 -6.40
CA LYS A 409 10.55 -35.12 -6.23
C LYS A 409 11.62 -34.53 -5.31
N PHE A 410 11.70 -33.20 -5.15
CA PHE A 410 12.69 -32.57 -4.24
C PHE A 410 12.25 -32.56 -2.78
N ILE A 411 10.93 -32.62 -2.49
CA ILE A 411 10.41 -32.66 -1.12
C ILE A 411 10.52 -34.07 -0.51
N ASN A 412 10.65 -35.12 -1.33
CA ASN A 412 10.76 -36.51 -0.84
C ASN A 412 12.21 -37.02 -0.67
N CYS A 413 13.25 -36.17 -0.90
CA CYS A 413 14.65 -36.60 -0.75
C CYS A 413 15.40 -35.99 0.45
N SER A 414 14.74 -35.23 1.32
CA SER A 414 15.31 -34.77 2.61
C SER A 414 14.66 -35.52 3.79
N GLY A 415 14.76 -36.84 3.77
CA GLY A 415 14.58 -37.65 4.95
C GLY A 415 15.77 -37.47 5.88
N ILE A 416 15.62 -36.61 6.88
CA ILE A 416 16.53 -36.58 8.03
C ILE A 416 16.02 -37.59 9.03
N LEU A 417 16.74 -38.70 9.14
CA LEU A 417 16.72 -39.62 10.26
C LEU A 417 17.05 -38.83 11.54
N ILE A 418 16.13 -38.79 12.47
CA ILE A 418 16.43 -38.53 13.87
C ILE A 418 16.53 -39.91 14.52
N GLY A 419 17.75 -40.28 14.84
CA GLY A 419 18.06 -41.43 15.67
C GLY A 419 18.29 -40.93 17.10
N ASP A 420 17.70 -41.64 18.04
CA ASP A 420 17.94 -41.77 19.50
C ASP A 420 18.47 -40.56 20.27
#